data_2c40acf871f818c0a829bc16d505c611
#
_entry.id   2c40acf871f818c0a829bc16d505c611
#
_cell.length_a   1.000
_cell.length_b   1.000
_cell.length_c   1.000
_cell.angle_alpha   90.00
_cell.angle_beta   90.00
_cell.angle_gamma   90.00
#
_symmetry.space_group_name_H-M   'P 1'
#
loop_
_entity.id
_entity.type
_entity.pdbx_description
1 polymer ?
#
loop_
_entity_poly.entity_id
_entity_poly.type
_entity_poly.pdbx_seq_one_letter_code
_entity_poly.pdbx_strand_id
1 'polypeptide(L)'
;GFGGAEGLAAWLREHGVDAFIDATHPFAGTMSFHAARAAATTHVPLLALRRPGWAPGPGDDWHDVGSLTEAARLLPTLGRRVFLTTGRMGLAAFAALDDLWFLVRSVDPPEAPYPARTEVLLDRGPFTLDGERELLRRHRVDVVVTKDSGGAATAPKLTAAREAGLPVVVVRRPPVPEDVPVVADPEAAA
;
A
#
# COMPACT_ATOMS: atom_id res chain seq x y z
N GLY A 1 -8.40 -9.85 -14.38
CA GLY A 1 -7.58 -10.79 -13.62
C GLY A 1 -7.66 -12.19 -14.21
N PHE A 2 -6.93 -13.13 -13.62
CA PHE A 2 -6.86 -14.53 -14.11
C PHE A 2 -8.12 -15.38 -13.81
N GLY A 3 -9.10 -14.86 -13.07
CA GLY A 3 -10.25 -15.67 -12.63
C GLY A 3 -9.99 -16.46 -11.33
N GLY A 4 -9.23 -15.86 -10.41
CA GLY A 4 -8.86 -16.49 -9.14
C GLY A 4 -7.73 -17.53 -9.26
N ALA A 5 -7.60 -18.39 -8.26
CA ALA A 5 -6.54 -19.40 -8.25
C ALA A 5 -6.73 -20.47 -9.35
N GLU A 6 -7.98 -20.85 -9.61
CA GLU A 6 -8.30 -21.85 -10.65
C GLU A 6 -7.98 -21.32 -12.05
N GLY A 7 -8.37 -20.07 -12.34
CA GLY A 7 -8.05 -19.44 -13.61
C GLY A 7 -6.54 -19.26 -13.80
N LEU A 8 -5.81 -18.88 -12.75
CA LEU A 8 -4.35 -18.82 -12.81
C LEU A 8 -3.72 -20.19 -13.05
N ALA A 9 -4.20 -21.23 -12.37
CA ALA A 9 -3.73 -22.60 -12.58
C ALA A 9 -3.99 -23.10 -14.01
N ALA A 10 -5.15 -22.78 -14.57
CA ALA A 10 -5.45 -23.10 -15.98
C ALA A 10 -4.49 -22.39 -16.93
N TRP A 11 -4.26 -21.08 -16.69
CA TRP A 11 -3.35 -20.28 -17.49
C TRP A 11 -1.92 -20.80 -17.45
N LEU A 12 -1.40 -21.17 -16.27
CA LEU A 12 -0.05 -21.75 -16.11
C LEU A 12 0.11 -23.05 -16.92
N ARG A 13 -0.90 -23.94 -16.91
CA ARG A 13 -0.86 -25.19 -17.71
C ARG A 13 -0.94 -24.92 -19.19
N GLU A 14 -1.84 -24.05 -19.62
CA GLU A 14 -2.06 -23.73 -21.04
C GLU A 14 -0.81 -23.14 -21.67
N HIS A 15 -0.04 -22.34 -20.90
CA HIS A 15 1.16 -21.68 -21.41
C HIS A 15 2.47 -22.44 -21.10
N GLY A 16 2.37 -23.64 -20.52
CA GLY A 16 3.55 -24.47 -20.23
C GLY A 16 4.59 -23.77 -19.35
N VAL A 17 4.14 -23.07 -18.31
CA VAL A 17 5.03 -22.29 -17.44
C VAL A 17 5.84 -23.22 -16.56
N ASP A 18 7.18 -23.09 -16.58
CA ASP A 18 8.10 -23.91 -15.79
C ASP A 18 8.30 -23.37 -14.36
N ALA A 19 8.22 -22.05 -14.18
CA ALA A 19 8.30 -21.37 -12.88
C ALA A 19 7.67 -19.98 -12.99
N PHE A 20 7.23 -19.40 -11.87
CA PHE A 20 6.73 -18.03 -11.88
C PHE A 20 7.05 -17.27 -10.59
N ILE A 21 7.04 -15.94 -10.67
CA ILE A 21 7.38 -15.06 -9.57
C ILE A 21 6.18 -14.18 -9.23
N ASP A 22 5.79 -14.17 -7.94
CA ASP A 22 4.87 -13.16 -7.39
C ASP A 22 5.66 -11.90 -7.03
N ALA A 23 5.72 -10.95 -7.96
CA ALA A 23 6.29 -9.62 -7.75
C ALA A 23 5.19 -8.55 -7.56
N THR A 24 4.01 -8.94 -7.12
CA THR A 24 2.88 -8.02 -6.92
C THR A 24 3.12 -7.08 -5.75
N HIS A 25 2.34 -6.00 -5.70
CA HIS A 25 2.43 -5.05 -4.59
C HIS A 25 2.20 -5.76 -3.24
N PRO A 26 2.94 -5.44 -2.15
CA PRO A 26 2.81 -6.10 -0.85
C PRO A 26 1.39 -6.15 -0.27
N PHE A 27 0.48 -5.27 -0.73
CA PHE A 27 -0.94 -5.25 -0.36
C PHE A 27 -1.85 -6.01 -1.35
N ALA A 28 -1.31 -6.73 -2.30
CA ALA A 28 -2.06 -7.60 -3.20
C ALA A 28 -2.23 -9.02 -2.61
N GLY A 29 -2.49 -9.14 -1.31
CA GLY A 29 -2.55 -10.42 -0.57
C GLY A 29 -3.44 -11.47 -1.25
N THR A 30 -4.62 -11.08 -1.72
CA THR A 30 -5.50 -12.00 -2.48
C THR A 30 -4.79 -12.62 -3.68
N MET A 31 -4.02 -11.84 -4.43
CA MET A 31 -3.26 -12.36 -5.58
C MET A 31 -2.16 -13.32 -5.14
N SER A 32 -1.44 -13.01 -4.07
CA SER A 32 -0.39 -13.88 -3.52
C SER A 32 -0.95 -15.23 -3.05
N PHE A 33 -2.12 -15.24 -2.37
CA PHE A 33 -2.78 -16.48 -1.99
C PHE A 33 -3.31 -17.27 -3.20
N HIS A 34 -3.81 -16.59 -4.25
CA HIS A 34 -4.19 -17.25 -5.49
C HIS A 34 -2.96 -17.87 -6.18
N ALA A 35 -1.82 -17.15 -6.18
CA ALA A 35 -0.58 -17.66 -6.75
C ALA A 35 -0.10 -18.91 -6.01
N ALA A 36 -0.08 -18.91 -4.68
CA ALA A 36 0.29 -20.06 -3.88
C ALA A 36 -0.60 -21.29 -4.13
N ARG A 37 -1.93 -21.09 -4.20
CA ARG A 37 -2.87 -22.18 -4.52
C ARG A 37 -2.70 -22.70 -5.94
N ALA A 38 -2.46 -21.83 -6.91
CA ALA A 38 -2.21 -22.23 -8.29
C ALA A 38 -0.91 -23.04 -8.40
N ALA A 39 0.17 -22.59 -7.73
CA ALA A 39 1.43 -23.31 -7.65
C ALA A 39 1.25 -24.73 -7.10
N ALA A 40 0.58 -24.85 -5.96
CA ALA A 40 0.30 -26.16 -5.34
C ALA A 40 -0.53 -27.09 -6.25
N THR A 41 -1.53 -26.53 -6.98
CA THR A 41 -2.40 -27.32 -7.86
C THR A 41 -1.71 -27.76 -9.15
N THR A 42 -0.76 -26.97 -9.65
CA THR A 42 -0.07 -27.21 -10.93
C THR A 42 1.30 -27.86 -10.76
N HIS A 43 1.83 -27.86 -9.53
CA HIS A 43 3.21 -28.22 -9.19
C HIS A 43 4.26 -27.34 -9.91
N VAL A 44 3.87 -26.14 -10.33
CA VAL A 44 4.79 -25.14 -10.91
C VAL A 44 5.45 -24.37 -9.78
N PRO A 45 6.78 -24.31 -9.69
CA PRO A 45 7.49 -23.56 -8.66
C PRO A 45 7.09 -22.08 -8.63
N LEU A 46 6.88 -21.58 -7.41
CA LEU A 46 6.56 -20.18 -7.13
C LEU A 46 7.62 -19.58 -6.21
N LEU A 47 8.09 -18.38 -6.55
CA LEU A 47 8.93 -17.52 -5.71
C LEU A 47 8.21 -16.20 -5.45
N ALA A 48 8.22 -15.70 -4.24
CA ALA A 48 7.71 -14.37 -3.92
C ALA A 48 8.86 -13.36 -3.82
N LEU A 49 8.83 -12.33 -4.67
CA LEU A 49 9.74 -11.19 -4.60
C LEU A 49 9.10 -10.09 -3.75
N ARG A 50 9.61 -9.88 -2.55
CA ARG A 50 9.03 -8.93 -1.59
C ARG A 50 10.09 -7.99 -1.04
N ARG A 51 10.14 -6.76 -1.57
CA ARG A 51 11.01 -5.72 -1.03
C ARG A 51 10.77 -5.50 0.47
N PRO A 52 11.80 -5.13 1.27
CA PRO A 52 11.66 -4.78 2.68
C PRO A 52 10.60 -3.69 2.90
N GLY A 53 9.93 -3.75 4.05
CA GLY A 53 9.08 -2.67 4.54
C GLY A 53 9.91 -1.45 4.93
N TRP A 54 9.25 -0.34 5.20
CA TRP A 54 9.90 0.78 5.83
C TRP A 54 10.07 0.52 7.33
N ALA A 55 11.11 1.10 7.91
CA ALA A 55 11.33 1.10 9.34
C ALA A 55 11.40 2.55 9.85
N PRO A 56 10.79 2.86 11.01
CA PRO A 56 10.89 4.18 11.59
C PRO A 56 12.32 4.50 12.00
N GLY A 57 12.73 5.74 11.80
CA GLY A 57 14.00 6.29 12.23
C GLY A 57 13.82 7.32 13.36
N PRO A 58 14.92 7.88 13.87
CA PRO A 58 14.85 8.94 14.86
C PRO A 58 14.02 10.14 14.36
N GLY A 59 13.05 10.57 15.18
CA GLY A 59 12.16 11.68 14.88
C GLY A 59 10.90 11.31 14.08
N ASP A 60 10.74 10.06 13.68
CA ASP A 60 9.47 9.58 13.12
C ASP A 60 8.43 9.38 14.24
N ASP A 61 7.20 9.85 14.00
CA ASP A 61 6.03 9.61 14.84
C ASP A 61 5.07 8.67 14.09
N TRP A 62 5.35 7.37 14.18
CA TRP A 62 4.58 6.35 13.47
C TRP A 62 3.59 5.63 14.36
N HIS A 63 2.38 5.47 13.83
CA HIS A 63 1.29 4.73 14.44
C HIS A 63 0.95 3.52 13.57
N ASP A 64 1.44 2.35 13.95
CA ASP A 64 1.19 1.11 13.23
C ASP A 64 -0.22 0.58 13.48
N VAL A 65 -0.95 0.28 12.41
CA VAL A 65 -2.30 -0.28 12.46
C VAL A 65 -2.42 -1.51 11.55
N GLY A 66 -3.29 -2.44 11.91
CA GLY A 66 -3.49 -3.68 11.15
C GLY A 66 -4.39 -3.52 9.92
N SER A 67 -5.17 -2.42 9.84
CA SER A 67 -6.16 -2.23 8.78
C SER A 67 -6.48 -0.75 8.52
N LEU A 68 -7.08 -0.48 7.35
CA LEU A 68 -7.63 0.86 7.05
C LEU A 68 -8.77 1.25 8.00
N THR A 69 -9.53 0.28 8.52
CA THR A 69 -10.57 0.52 9.51
C THR A 69 -9.98 0.97 10.85
N GLU A 70 -8.87 0.38 11.28
CA GLU A 70 -8.15 0.84 12.47
C GLU A 70 -7.55 2.24 12.25
N ALA A 71 -6.97 2.50 11.07
CA ALA A 71 -6.50 3.83 10.70
C ALA A 71 -7.64 4.87 10.81
N ALA A 72 -8.82 4.57 10.27
CA ALA A 72 -9.97 5.46 10.33
C ALA A 72 -10.42 5.78 11.76
N ARG A 73 -10.35 4.81 12.68
CA ARG A 73 -10.69 5.03 14.10
C ARG A 73 -9.67 5.92 14.81
N LEU A 74 -8.41 5.84 14.43
CA LEU A 74 -7.32 6.58 15.05
C LEU A 74 -7.27 8.05 14.60
N LEU A 75 -7.56 8.34 13.35
CA LEU A 75 -7.40 9.66 12.71
C LEU A 75 -8.01 10.83 13.50
N PRO A 76 -9.23 10.74 14.06
CA PRO A 76 -9.82 11.87 14.80
C PRO A 76 -9.01 12.34 16.01
N THR A 77 -8.12 11.49 16.54
CA THR A 77 -7.24 11.82 17.67
C THR A 77 -5.91 12.46 17.24
N LEU A 78 -5.54 12.34 15.96
CA LEU A 78 -4.25 12.78 15.43
C LEU A 78 -4.32 14.11 14.67
N GLY A 79 -5.45 14.40 14.00
CA GLY A 79 -5.57 15.60 13.20
C GLY A 79 -6.91 15.75 12.50
N ARG A 80 -7.03 16.82 11.71
CA ARG A 80 -8.25 17.16 10.96
C ARG A 80 -8.04 17.18 9.45
N ARG A 81 -6.80 17.31 9.01
CA ARG A 81 -6.43 17.37 7.59
C ARG A 81 -5.51 16.22 7.24
N VAL A 82 -6.07 15.23 6.59
CA VAL A 82 -5.44 13.92 6.35
C VAL A 82 -4.88 13.85 4.93
N PHE A 83 -3.60 13.51 4.79
CA PHE A 83 -3.04 13.10 3.51
C PHE A 83 -3.09 11.58 3.39
N LEU A 84 -4.01 11.08 2.58
CA LEU A 84 -4.30 9.67 2.39
C LEU A 84 -3.61 9.15 1.12
N THR A 85 -2.55 8.36 1.28
CA THR A 85 -1.72 7.84 0.19
C THR A 85 -1.91 6.34 -0.04
N THR A 86 -3.08 5.81 0.32
CA THR A 86 -3.40 4.37 0.23
C THR A 86 -3.90 3.94 -1.15
N GLY A 87 -3.99 4.88 -2.08
CA GLY A 87 -4.56 4.70 -3.40
C GLY A 87 -6.09 4.70 -3.37
N ARG A 88 -6.73 4.42 -4.51
CA ARG A 88 -8.20 4.47 -4.67
C ARG A 88 -8.95 3.37 -3.91
N MET A 89 -8.27 2.25 -3.62
CA MET A 89 -8.88 1.10 -2.96
C MET A 89 -8.95 1.29 -1.44
N GLY A 90 -10.11 1.00 -0.86
CA GLY A 90 -10.29 1.01 0.59
C GLY A 90 -10.70 2.36 1.19
N LEU A 91 -11.02 3.37 0.38
CA LEU A 91 -11.49 4.68 0.84
C LEU A 91 -12.82 4.61 1.61
N ALA A 92 -13.63 3.59 1.36
CA ALA A 92 -14.86 3.32 2.08
C ALA A 92 -14.65 3.21 3.61
N ALA A 93 -13.46 2.78 4.06
CA ALA A 93 -13.15 2.72 5.49
C ALA A 93 -13.18 4.09 6.18
N PHE A 94 -13.00 5.17 5.43
CA PHE A 94 -12.96 6.56 5.91
C PHE A 94 -14.26 7.33 5.62
N ALA A 95 -15.21 6.74 4.89
CA ALA A 95 -16.38 7.42 4.35
C ALA A 95 -17.27 8.10 5.40
N ALA A 96 -17.29 7.61 6.64
CA ALA A 96 -18.07 8.17 7.74
C ALA A 96 -17.35 9.29 8.52
N LEU A 97 -16.13 9.70 8.11
CA LEU A 97 -15.34 10.72 8.81
C LEU A 97 -15.62 12.13 8.24
N ASP A 98 -16.86 12.58 8.33
CA ASP A 98 -17.33 13.85 7.73
C ASP A 98 -16.71 15.11 8.34
N ASP A 99 -16.21 15.02 9.58
CA ASP A 99 -15.53 16.13 10.26
C ASP A 99 -14.08 16.34 9.82
N LEU A 100 -13.50 15.36 9.11
CA LEU A 100 -12.13 15.42 8.60
C LEU A 100 -12.11 15.86 7.14
N TRP A 101 -11.03 16.52 6.75
CA TRP A 101 -10.75 16.81 5.35
C TRP A 101 -9.65 15.89 4.84
N PHE A 102 -9.80 15.37 3.63
CA PHE A 102 -8.89 14.42 3.03
C PHE A 102 -8.29 14.93 1.72
N LEU A 103 -6.96 14.88 1.61
CA LEU A 103 -6.25 14.88 0.34
C LEU A 103 -5.97 13.42 -0.03
N VAL A 104 -6.63 12.90 -1.03
CA VAL A 104 -6.46 11.53 -1.50
C VAL A 104 -5.57 11.51 -2.72
N ARG A 105 -4.39 10.88 -2.62
CA ARG A 105 -3.54 10.66 -3.80
C ARG A 105 -3.74 9.26 -4.36
N SER A 106 -4.07 9.19 -5.64
CA SER A 106 -4.25 7.95 -6.38
C SER A 106 -3.82 8.10 -7.84
N VAL A 107 -3.55 6.98 -8.51
CA VAL A 107 -3.21 6.98 -9.94
C VAL A 107 -4.46 7.19 -10.79
N ASP A 108 -5.55 6.52 -10.41
CA ASP A 108 -6.84 6.62 -11.08
C ASP A 108 -7.88 7.25 -10.14
N PRO A 109 -8.95 7.87 -10.67
CA PRO A 109 -10.02 8.41 -9.86
C PRO A 109 -10.61 7.34 -8.90
N PRO A 110 -10.87 7.69 -7.64
CA PRO A 110 -11.55 6.79 -6.72
C PRO A 110 -13.05 6.70 -7.04
N GLU A 111 -13.64 5.56 -6.69
CA GLU A 111 -15.07 5.33 -6.73
C GLU A 111 -15.69 5.46 -5.34
N ALA A 112 -16.93 5.97 -5.26
CA ALA A 112 -17.66 6.04 -4.00
C ALA A 112 -17.92 4.63 -3.40
N PRO A 113 -18.03 4.51 -2.05
CA PRO A 113 -18.02 5.61 -1.10
C PRO A 113 -16.61 6.05 -0.67
N TYR A 114 -16.45 7.35 -0.46
CA TYR A 114 -15.30 7.97 0.17
C TYR A 114 -15.74 9.20 0.98
N PRO A 115 -14.87 9.80 1.84
CA PRO A 115 -15.26 10.93 2.70
C PRO A 115 -15.81 12.11 1.90
N ALA A 116 -16.85 12.77 2.44
CA ALA A 116 -17.51 13.89 1.76
C ALA A 116 -16.59 15.09 1.51
N ARG A 117 -15.63 15.36 2.41
CA ARG A 117 -14.69 16.47 2.31
C ARG A 117 -13.35 15.98 1.73
N THR A 118 -13.38 15.54 0.47
CA THR A 118 -12.21 14.97 -0.22
C THR A 118 -11.77 15.85 -1.40
N GLU A 119 -10.48 16.12 -1.45
CA GLU A 119 -9.77 16.59 -2.64
C GLU A 119 -8.96 15.43 -3.21
N VAL A 120 -9.09 15.18 -4.51
CA VAL A 120 -8.39 14.09 -5.19
C VAL A 120 -7.23 14.63 -5.98
N LEU A 121 -6.03 14.12 -5.70
CA LEU A 121 -4.81 14.38 -6.44
C LEU A 121 -4.47 13.15 -7.28
N LEU A 122 -4.65 13.25 -8.60
CA LEU A 122 -4.25 12.19 -9.53
C LEU A 122 -2.77 12.35 -9.85
N ASP A 123 -1.96 11.44 -9.32
CA ASP A 123 -0.52 11.51 -9.48
C ASP A 123 0.13 10.13 -9.35
N ARG A 124 1.27 9.96 -10.04
CA ARG A 124 2.05 8.72 -10.05
C ARG A 124 3.51 9.02 -9.74
N GLY A 125 4.08 8.28 -8.77
CA GLY A 125 5.50 8.38 -8.45
C GLY A 125 6.44 8.07 -9.64
N PRO A 126 7.73 8.30 -9.48
CA PRO A 126 8.41 8.63 -8.21
C PRO A 126 8.14 10.05 -7.74
N PHE A 127 8.12 10.24 -6.42
CA PHE A 127 7.90 11.56 -5.80
C PHE A 127 9.22 12.14 -5.28
N THR A 128 9.34 13.47 -5.31
CA THR A 128 10.51 14.17 -4.77
C THR A 128 10.23 14.65 -3.34
N LEU A 129 11.28 14.75 -2.52
CA LEU A 129 11.16 15.25 -1.16
C LEU A 129 10.61 16.69 -1.12
N ASP A 130 11.11 17.57 -2.00
CA ASP A 130 10.64 18.95 -2.07
C ASP A 130 9.18 19.05 -2.51
N GLY A 131 8.75 18.19 -3.43
CA GLY A 131 7.34 18.09 -3.83
C GLY A 131 6.45 17.64 -2.68
N GLU A 132 6.88 16.67 -1.88
CA GLU A 132 6.13 16.21 -0.69
C GLU A 132 6.08 17.30 0.39
N ARG A 133 7.19 18.01 0.67
CA ARG A 133 7.24 19.15 1.60
C ARG A 133 6.24 20.23 1.21
N GLU A 134 6.26 20.64 -0.05
CA GLU A 134 5.36 21.67 -0.56
C GLU A 134 3.89 21.21 -0.50
N LEU A 135 3.60 19.95 -0.83
CA LEU A 135 2.26 19.39 -0.76
C LEU A 135 1.72 19.40 0.69
N LEU A 136 2.50 18.92 1.65
CA LEU A 136 2.10 18.91 3.06
C LEU A 136 1.83 20.33 3.57
N ARG A 137 2.71 21.29 3.24
CA ARG A 137 2.58 22.70 3.63
C ARG A 137 1.36 23.36 2.97
N ARG A 138 1.21 23.22 1.64
CA ARG A 138 0.13 23.85 0.86
C ARG A 138 -1.24 23.41 1.32
N HIS A 139 -1.41 22.14 1.59
CA HIS A 139 -2.68 21.57 2.02
C HIS A 139 -2.85 21.57 3.54
N ARG A 140 -1.87 22.12 4.31
CA ARG A 140 -1.89 22.20 5.77
C ARG A 140 -2.22 20.84 6.38
N VAL A 141 -1.50 19.81 5.95
CA VAL A 141 -1.71 18.43 6.41
C VAL A 141 -1.33 18.32 7.88
N ASP A 142 -2.17 17.64 8.68
CA ASP A 142 -1.93 17.37 10.09
C ASP A 142 -1.45 15.92 10.32
N VAL A 143 -1.83 15.00 9.44
CA VAL A 143 -1.51 13.58 9.57
C VAL A 143 -1.41 12.91 8.19
N VAL A 144 -0.46 12.00 8.05
CA VAL A 144 -0.27 11.20 6.83
C VAL A 144 -0.74 9.77 7.08
N VAL A 145 -1.49 9.19 6.14
CA VAL A 145 -1.84 7.76 6.15
C VAL A 145 -1.21 7.07 4.97
N THR A 146 -0.49 6.00 5.22
CA THR A 146 0.17 5.21 4.18
C THR A 146 0.05 3.72 4.45
N LYS A 147 0.13 2.92 3.39
CA LYS A 147 0.40 1.49 3.48
C LYS A 147 1.91 1.28 3.58
N ASP A 148 2.39 0.34 4.39
CA ASP A 148 3.80 -0.08 4.38
C ASP A 148 4.14 -0.77 3.05
N SER A 149 4.26 0.02 2.01
CA SER A 149 4.59 -0.52 0.68
C SER A 149 6.08 -0.79 0.50
N GLY A 150 6.94 -0.19 1.31
CA GLY A 150 8.38 -0.20 1.08
C GLY A 150 8.78 0.54 -0.21
N GLY A 151 10.07 0.57 -0.49
CA GLY A 151 10.61 1.14 -1.72
C GLY A 151 10.85 2.65 -1.69
N ALA A 152 11.88 3.07 -2.44
CA ALA A 152 12.38 4.44 -2.45
C ALA A 152 11.45 5.44 -3.14
N ALA A 153 10.74 5.00 -4.20
CA ALA A 153 9.94 5.90 -5.05
C ALA A 153 8.80 6.63 -4.32
N THR A 154 8.33 6.10 -3.19
CA THR A 154 7.24 6.65 -2.40
C THR A 154 7.61 6.95 -0.95
N ALA A 155 8.88 6.76 -0.57
CA ALA A 155 9.41 7.09 0.76
C ALA A 155 9.50 8.61 1.06
N PRO A 156 9.68 9.53 0.09
CA PRO A 156 9.85 10.96 0.37
C PRO A 156 8.78 11.56 1.27
N LYS A 157 7.52 11.10 1.19
CA LYS A 157 6.45 11.57 2.08
C LYS A 157 6.71 11.30 3.57
N LEU A 158 7.40 10.20 3.90
CA LEU A 158 7.75 9.85 5.28
C LEU A 158 8.82 10.80 5.82
N THR A 159 9.84 11.09 5.00
CA THR A 159 10.85 12.08 5.33
C THR A 159 10.24 13.47 5.51
N ALA A 160 9.37 13.89 4.58
CA ALA A 160 8.69 15.18 4.67
C ALA A 160 7.79 15.28 5.92
N ALA A 161 7.07 14.19 6.27
CA ALA A 161 6.25 14.14 7.48
C ALA A 161 7.11 14.26 8.74
N ARG A 162 8.23 13.51 8.83
CA ARG A 162 9.18 13.61 9.95
C ARG A 162 9.72 15.02 10.14
N GLU A 163 10.17 15.66 9.06
CA GLU A 163 10.70 17.03 9.09
C GLU A 163 9.66 18.06 9.53
N ALA A 164 8.40 17.81 9.21
CA ALA A 164 7.26 18.65 9.61
C ALA A 164 6.70 18.29 11.00
N GLY A 165 7.23 17.25 11.67
CA GLY A 165 6.72 16.77 12.97
C GLY A 165 5.31 16.21 12.90
N LEU A 166 4.91 15.62 11.76
CA LEU A 166 3.58 15.10 11.55
C LEU A 166 3.49 13.60 11.89
N PRO A 167 2.43 13.17 12.58
CA PRO A 167 2.16 11.76 12.78
C PRO A 167 1.88 11.05 11.44
N VAL A 168 2.36 9.81 11.35
CA VAL A 168 2.15 8.94 10.19
C VAL A 168 1.45 7.66 10.63
N VAL A 169 0.25 7.42 10.15
CA VAL A 169 -0.46 6.15 10.34
C VAL A 169 -0.01 5.18 9.27
N VAL A 170 0.68 4.13 9.67
CA VAL A 170 1.23 3.11 8.78
C VAL A 170 0.39 1.84 8.86
N VAL A 171 -0.28 1.50 7.77
CA VAL A 171 -1.04 0.26 7.68
C VAL A 171 -0.06 -0.88 7.38
N ARG A 172 0.00 -1.87 8.28
CA ARG A 172 0.86 -3.05 8.15
C ARG A 172 0.46 -3.90 6.95
N ARG A 173 1.45 -4.58 6.41
CA ARG A 173 1.26 -5.52 5.30
C ARG A 173 0.33 -6.66 5.71
N PRO A 174 -0.54 -7.15 4.80
CA PRO A 174 -1.29 -8.37 5.04
C PRO A 174 -0.33 -9.57 5.15
N PRO A 175 -0.79 -10.66 5.79
CA PRO A 175 -0.03 -11.91 5.85
C PRO A 175 0.27 -12.44 4.44
N VAL A 176 1.32 -13.24 4.34
CA VAL A 176 1.76 -13.91 3.11
C VAL A 176 1.52 -15.42 3.25
N PRO A 177 1.41 -16.17 2.13
CA PRO A 177 1.41 -17.62 2.19
C PRO A 177 2.69 -18.15 2.85
N GLU A 178 2.56 -19.08 3.80
CA GLU A 178 3.68 -19.58 4.62
C GLU A 178 4.63 -20.48 3.84
N ASP A 179 4.10 -21.25 2.86
CA ASP A 179 4.86 -22.26 2.11
C ASP A 179 5.51 -21.72 0.82
N VAL A 180 5.60 -20.41 0.64
CA VAL A 180 6.20 -19.80 -0.55
C VAL A 180 7.56 -19.19 -0.18
N PRO A 181 8.65 -19.63 -0.83
CA PRO A 181 9.96 -18.99 -0.66
C PRO A 181 9.90 -17.50 -0.98
N VAL A 182 10.55 -16.68 -0.15
CA VAL A 182 10.55 -15.22 -0.27
C VAL A 182 11.96 -14.70 -0.45
N VAL A 183 12.17 -13.82 -1.43
CA VAL A 183 13.41 -13.06 -1.63
C VAL A 183 13.12 -11.56 -1.58
N ALA A 184 14.13 -10.79 -1.17
CA ALA A 184 13.99 -9.35 -0.94
C ALA A 184 14.31 -8.51 -2.18
N ASP A 185 15.13 -9.02 -3.07
CA ASP A 185 15.63 -8.33 -4.25
C ASP A 185 15.58 -9.22 -5.51
N PRO A 186 15.60 -8.62 -6.71
CA PRO A 186 15.54 -9.36 -7.96
C PRO A 186 16.77 -10.25 -8.23
N GLU A 187 17.95 -9.91 -7.70
CA GLU A 187 19.17 -10.67 -7.90
C GLU A 187 19.10 -12.03 -7.18
N ALA A 188 18.46 -12.06 -6.01
CA ALA A 188 18.20 -13.29 -5.29
C ALA A 188 17.06 -14.15 -5.90
N ALA A 189 16.33 -13.61 -6.88
CA ALA A 189 15.27 -14.30 -7.60
C ALA A 189 15.73 -14.92 -8.92
N ALA A 190 16.94 -14.62 -9.37
CA ALA A 190 17.53 -15.14 -10.60
C ALA A 190 18.25 -16.46 -10.34
#